data_20e4590c47d9e3a5f457b1ceff20afd3
#
_entry.id   20e4590c47d9e3a5f457b1ceff20afd3
#
_cell.length_a   1.000
_cell.length_b   1.000
_cell.length_c   1.000
_cell.angle_alpha   90.00
_cell.angle_beta   90.00
_cell.angle_gamma   90.00
#
_symmetry.space_group_name_H-M   'P 1'
#
loop_
_entity.id
_entity.type
_entity.pdbx_description
1 polymer ?
#
loop_
_entity_poly.entity_id
_entity_poly.type
_entity_poly.pdbx_seq_one_letter_code
_entity_poly.pdbx_strand_id
1 'polypeptide(L)'
;MTGTLKGFSAPLDPTGQSSLYGPPPWNFSGRSVTLIVDCDQRAIAKLVPKPLTIIPDSPVRFTIHELICDIGFGTDFAARHPERCLVREAVVALAVQFEGVEGFYDPFLY
;
A
#
# COMPACT_ATOMS: atom_id res chain seq x y z
N MET A 1 -12.44 28.62 1.95
CA MET A 1 -11.44 28.44 3.04
C MET A 1 -10.51 27.30 2.65
N THR A 2 -9.25 27.57 2.51
CA THR A 2 -8.24 26.55 2.21
C THR A 2 -7.53 26.15 3.49
N GLY A 3 -7.75 24.92 3.93
CA GLY A 3 -7.02 24.35 5.04
C GLY A 3 -5.75 23.64 4.55
N THR A 4 -4.68 23.73 5.32
CA THR A 4 -3.48 22.92 5.10
C THR A 4 -3.58 21.65 5.93
N LEU A 5 -3.54 20.49 5.27
CA LEU A 5 -3.45 19.20 5.96
C LEU A 5 -2.10 19.07 6.64
N LYS A 6 -2.09 18.60 7.88
CA LYS A 6 -0.89 18.32 8.67
C LYS A 6 -0.91 16.88 9.15
N GLY A 7 0.28 16.29 9.31
CA GLY A 7 0.41 14.90 9.72
C GLY A 7 0.54 13.97 8.51
N PHE A 8 0.17 12.70 8.68
CA PHE A 8 0.22 11.73 7.58
C PHE A 8 -1.17 11.28 7.16
N SER A 9 -1.16 10.59 6.02
CA SER A 9 -2.31 10.49 5.13
C SER A 9 -3.46 9.63 5.62
N ALA A 10 -3.33 8.73 6.56
CA ALA A 10 -4.40 7.76 6.81
C ALA A 10 -4.72 7.50 8.27
N PRO A 11 -5.99 7.39 8.55
CA PRO A 11 -7.06 8.34 8.26
C PRO A 11 -6.93 9.56 9.16
N LEU A 12 -6.95 10.73 8.59
CA LEU A 12 -6.77 11.99 9.29
C LEU A 12 -8.09 12.74 9.37
N ASP A 13 -8.29 13.48 10.46
CA ASP A 13 -9.29 14.53 10.47
C ASP A 13 -8.80 15.79 9.72
N PRO A 14 -9.65 16.76 9.43
CA PRO A 14 -9.24 17.97 8.72
C PRO A 14 -8.18 18.81 9.41
N THR A 15 -7.95 18.61 10.70
CA THR A 15 -6.91 19.30 11.47
C THR A 15 -5.56 18.58 11.43
N GLY A 16 -5.54 17.32 11.02
CA GLY A 16 -4.38 16.45 11.01
C GLY A 16 -3.87 16.07 12.40
N GLN A 17 -4.73 16.17 13.41
CA GLN A 17 -4.34 15.93 14.80
C GLN A 17 -4.84 14.62 15.38
N SER A 18 -5.84 14.02 14.78
CA SER A 18 -6.32 12.70 15.18
C SER A 18 -6.21 11.68 14.05
N SER A 19 -5.87 10.45 14.39
CA SER A 19 -5.75 9.34 13.48
C SER A 19 -6.08 8.04 14.21
N LEU A 20 -6.64 7.09 13.48
CA LEU A 20 -6.82 5.72 13.99
C LEU A 20 -5.49 4.97 14.13
N TYR A 21 -4.46 5.45 13.47
CA TYR A 21 -3.11 4.88 13.50
C TYR A 21 -2.14 5.87 14.13
N GLY A 22 -1.14 5.34 14.81
CA GLY A 22 -0.04 6.13 15.31
C GLY A 22 0.92 6.55 14.19
N PRO A 23 1.89 7.42 14.51
CA PRO A 23 2.90 7.81 13.55
C PRO A 23 3.85 6.66 13.20
N PRO A 24 4.49 6.69 12.01
CA PRO A 24 5.56 5.74 11.71
C PRO A 24 6.74 5.90 12.68
N PRO A 25 7.59 4.87 12.85
CA PRO A 25 7.62 3.65 12.04
C PRO A 25 6.49 2.66 12.37
N TRP A 26 6.02 1.95 11.35
CA TRP A 26 5.10 0.83 11.51
C TRP A 26 5.84 -0.48 11.28
N ASN A 27 5.70 -1.39 12.22
CA ASN A 27 6.36 -2.68 12.15
C ASN A 27 5.37 -3.75 11.67
N PHE A 28 5.78 -4.48 10.64
CA PHE A 28 5.00 -5.55 10.06
C PHE A 28 5.69 -6.89 10.31
N SER A 29 4.90 -7.90 10.63
CA SER A 29 5.37 -9.28 10.77
C SER A 29 4.31 -10.23 10.24
N GLY A 30 4.70 -11.25 9.50
CA GLY A 30 3.75 -12.22 8.98
C GLY A 30 4.25 -12.97 7.76
N ARG A 31 3.30 -13.36 6.90
CA ARG A 31 3.55 -14.16 5.71
C ARG A 31 2.98 -13.49 4.47
N SER A 32 3.71 -13.65 3.37
CA SER A 32 3.26 -13.20 2.06
C SER A 32 3.59 -14.26 1.01
N VAL A 33 2.68 -14.41 0.06
CA VAL A 33 2.91 -15.20 -1.15
C VAL A 33 2.77 -14.28 -2.33
N THR A 34 3.80 -14.20 -3.15
CA THR A 34 3.77 -13.39 -4.39
C THR A 34 3.87 -14.30 -5.59
N LEU A 35 2.91 -14.18 -6.49
CA LEU A 35 2.95 -14.75 -7.82
C LEU A 35 3.44 -13.67 -8.79
N ILE A 36 4.39 -14.05 -9.64
CA ILE A 36 4.92 -13.19 -10.70
C ILE A 36 4.42 -13.74 -12.01
N VAL A 37 3.64 -12.95 -12.75
CA VAL A 37 2.89 -13.39 -13.92
C VAL A 37 3.18 -12.47 -15.11
N ASP A 38 3.53 -13.08 -16.23
CA ASP A 38 3.60 -12.34 -17.49
C ASP A 38 2.20 -12.09 -18.03
N CYS A 39 1.93 -10.86 -18.40
CA CYS A 39 0.62 -10.41 -18.87
C CYS A 39 0.74 -9.59 -20.16
N ASP A 40 -0.37 -9.48 -20.88
CA ASP A 40 -0.46 -8.61 -22.05
C ASP A 40 -0.22 -7.15 -21.64
N GLN A 41 0.88 -6.59 -22.11
CA GLN A 41 1.30 -5.22 -21.82
C GLN A 41 0.27 -4.17 -22.24
N ARG A 42 -0.50 -4.42 -23.31
CA ARG A 42 -1.56 -3.51 -23.77
C ARG A 42 -2.75 -3.50 -22.81
N ALA A 43 -3.06 -4.65 -22.23
CA ALA A 43 -4.12 -4.76 -21.22
C ALA A 43 -3.70 -4.03 -19.93
N ILE A 44 -2.47 -4.25 -19.48
CA ILE A 44 -1.92 -3.60 -18.28
C ILE A 44 -1.89 -2.07 -18.44
N ALA A 45 -1.45 -1.56 -19.59
CA ALA A 45 -1.37 -0.13 -19.84
C ALA A 45 -2.71 0.60 -19.70
N LYS A 46 -3.83 -0.10 -19.94
CA LYS A 46 -5.19 0.47 -19.77
C LYS A 46 -5.58 0.67 -18.32
N LEU A 47 -4.94 -0.06 -17.40
CA LEU A 47 -5.22 0.03 -15.97
C LEU A 47 -4.42 1.17 -15.29
N VAL A 48 -3.38 1.65 -15.94
CA VAL A 48 -2.47 2.65 -15.37
C VAL A 48 -2.96 4.06 -15.70
N PRO A 49 -3.30 4.88 -14.68
CA PRO A 49 -3.79 6.23 -14.91
C PRO A 49 -2.63 7.17 -15.27
N LYS A 50 -2.93 8.18 -16.11
CA LYS A 50 -1.99 9.28 -16.33
C LYS A 50 -1.77 10.06 -15.02
N PRO A 51 -0.56 10.58 -14.74
CA PRO A 51 0.61 10.68 -15.63
C PRO A 51 1.57 9.47 -15.54
N LEU A 52 1.20 8.40 -14.85
CA LEU A 52 2.02 7.19 -14.75
C LEU A 52 2.13 6.49 -16.12
N THR A 53 3.25 5.82 -16.35
CA THR A 53 3.46 4.93 -17.50
C THR A 53 3.97 3.57 -17.01
N ILE A 54 3.60 2.51 -17.72
CA ILE A 54 4.12 1.17 -17.41
C ILE A 54 5.62 1.09 -17.72
N ILE A 55 6.32 0.27 -16.95
CA ILE A 55 7.68 -0.15 -17.30
C ILE A 55 7.54 -1.31 -18.29
N PRO A 56 8.07 -1.18 -19.52
CA PRO A 56 7.94 -2.22 -20.55
C PRO A 56 8.47 -3.56 -20.06
N ASP A 57 7.80 -4.64 -20.50
CA ASP A 57 8.16 -6.04 -20.23
C ASP A 57 8.24 -6.42 -18.75
N SER A 58 7.68 -5.61 -17.88
CA SER A 58 7.60 -5.90 -16.45
C SER A 58 6.45 -6.86 -16.16
N PRO A 59 6.68 -7.89 -15.33
CA PRO A 59 5.62 -8.80 -14.92
C PRO A 59 4.67 -8.13 -13.93
N VAL A 60 3.45 -8.66 -13.85
CA VAL A 60 2.49 -8.32 -12.80
C VAL A 60 2.81 -9.10 -11.54
N ARG A 61 2.74 -8.43 -10.39
CA ARG A 61 2.85 -9.08 -9.09
C ARG A 61 1.47 -9.21 -8.46
N PHE A 62 1.10 -10.42 -8.13
CA PHE A 62 -0.08 -10.71 -7.33
C PHE A 62 0.36 -11.22 -5.97
N THR A 63 0.10 -10.45 -4.92
CA THR A 63 0.56 -10.78 -3.58
C THR A 63 -0.61 -10.95 -2.63
N ILE A 64 -0.57 -12.01 -1.84
CA ILE A 64 -1.49 -12.24 -0.72
C ILE A 64 -0.70 -12.09 0.56
N HIS A 65 -1.18 -11.21 1.45
CA HIS A 65 -0.58 -10.94 2.75
C HIS A 65 -1.46 -11.43 3.90
N GLU A 66 -0.81 -11.99 4.92
CA GLU A 66 -1.34 -12.11 6.25
C GLU A 66 -0.30 -11.56 7.22
N LEU A 67 -0.51 -10.34 7.67
CA LEU A 67 0.46 -9.57 8.45
C LEU A 67 -0.14 -9.07 9.75
N ILE A 68 0.69 -8.94 10.77
CA ILE A 68 0.41 -8.13 11.95
C ILE A 68 1.15 -6.82 11.78
N CYS A 69 0.43 -5.71 11.90
CA CYS A 69 0.99 -4.36 11.89
C CYS A 69 0.73 -3.68 13.23
N ASP A 70 1.76 -3.12 13.85
CA ASP A 70 1.59 -2.41 15.13
C ASP A 70 0.89 -1.06 15.01
N ILE A 71 0.60 -0.65 13.78
CA ILE A 71 -0.09 0.62 13.44
C ILE A 71 0.45 1.87 14.13
N GLY A 72 1.75 1.86 14.46
CA GLY A 72 2.45 2.97 15.11
C GLY A 72 2.33 3.03 16.63
N PHE A 73 1.71 2.01 17.27
CA PHE A 73 1.56 1.93 18.73
C PHE A 73 2.54 0.97 19.42
N GLY A 74 3.44 0.38 18.63
CA GLY A 74 4.48 -0.53 19.11
C GLY A 74 4.06 -2.00 19.15
N THR A 75 5.05 -2.87 19.25
CA THR A 75 4.86 -4.34 19.19
C THR A 75 4.04 -4.88 20.35
N ASP A 76 4.16 -4.28 21.54
CA ASP A 76 3.33 -4.65 22.70
C ASP A 76 1.85 -4.40 22.46
N PHE A 77 1.52 -3.32 21.74
CA PHE A 77 0.14 -3.04 21.36
C PHE A 77 -0.40 -4.13 20.43
N ALA A 78 0.38 -4.52 19.42
CA ALA A 78 0.00 -5.56 18.48
C ALA A 78 -0.22 -6.92 19.18
N ALA A 79 0.59 -7.23 20.18
CA ALA A 79 0.44 -8.45 20.97
C ALA A 79 -0.84 -8.47 21.82
N ARG A 80 -1.24 -7.31 22.35
CA ARG A 80 -2.44 -7.17 23.20
C ARG A 80 -3.73 -6.97 22.43
N HIS A 81 -3.64 -6.45 21.20
CA HIS A 81 -4.78 -6.10 20.36
C HIS A 81 -4.64 -6.67 18.93
N PRO A 82 -4.46 -8.00 18.79
CA PRO A 82 -4.26 -8.60 17.46
C PRO A 82 -5.45 -8.36 16.51
N GLU A 83 -6.66 -8.25 17.06
CA GLU A 83 -7.88 -7.96 16.29
C GLU A 83 -7.84 -6.61 15.57
N ARG A 84 -7.03 -5.66 16.05
CA ARG A 84 -6.82 -4.34 15.45
C ARG A 84 -5.62 -4.29 14.51
N CYS A 85 -4.75 -5.26 14.59
CA CYS A 85 -3.44 -5.25 13.97
C CYS A 85 -3.30 -6.28 12.84
N LEU A 86 -4.23 -7.22 12.73
CA LEU A 86 -4.24 -8.23 11.68
C LEU A 86 -4.66 -7.61 10.35
N VAL A 87 -3.78 -7.70 9.35
CA VAL A 87 -4.02 -7.28 7.98
C VAL A 87 -4.05 -8.52 7.09
N ARG A 88 -5.14 -8.73 6.38
CA ARG A 88 -5.27 -9.71 5.30
C ARG A 88 -5.66 -8.99 4.05
N GLU A 89 -4.82 -9.06 3.05
CA GLU A 89 -5.06 -8.37 1.79
C GLU A 89 -4.51 -9.14 0.60
N ALA A 90 -5.11 -8.91 -0.56
CA ALA A 90 -4.61 -9.34 -1.85
C ALA A 90 -4.35 -8.10 -2.71
N VAL A 91 -3.15 -7.99 -3.24
CA VAL A 91 -2.69 -6.82 -4.00
C VAL A 91 -2.26 -7.25 -5.39
N VAL A 92 -2.71 -6.51 -6.39
CA VAL A 92 -2.15 -6.59 -7.75
C VAL A 92 -1.29 -5.36 -7.97
N ALA A 93 0.01 -5.56 -8.17
CA ALA A 93 0.97 -4.47 -8.34
C ALA A 93 1.53 -4.45 -9.76
N LEU A 94 1.46 -3.29 -10.39
CA LEU A 94 2.00 -3.02 -11.72
C LEU A 94 3.25 -2.14 -11.59
N ALA A 95 4.34 -2.52 -12.27
CA ALA A 95 5.53 -1.68 -12.31
C ALA A 95 5.29 -0.46 -13.20
N VAL A 96 5.48 0.70 -12.65
CA VAL A 96 5.24 1.98 -13.31
C VAL A 96 6.38 2.95 -13.09
N GLN A 97 6.40 4.02 -13.89
CA GLN A 97 7.33 5.13 -13.70
C GLN A 97 6.62 6.48 -13.86
N PHE A 98 7.16 7.47 -13.19
CA PHE A 98 6.79 8.87 -13.29
C PHE A 98 8.05 9.75 -13.19
N GLU A 99 8.29 10.60 -14.20
CA GLU A 99 9.46 11.49 -14.25
C GLU A 99 10.80 10.78 -13.98
N GLY A 100 10.95 9.56 -14.51
CA GLY A 100 12.16 8.75 -14.33
C GLY A 100 12.28 8.03 -12.98
N VAL A 101 11.29 8.18 -12.10
CA VAL A 101 11.21 7.45 -10.84
C VAL A 101 10.34 6.21 -11.02
N GLU A 102 10.92 5.06 -10.74
CA GLU A 102 10.22 3.77 -10.81
C GLU A 102 9.50 3.47 -9.48
N GLY A 103 8.37 2.77 -9.60
CA GLY A 103 7.57 2.36 -8.45
C GLY A 103 6.50 1.35 -8.84
N PHE A 104 5.54 1.17 -7.94
CA PHE A 104 4.39 0.29 -8.17
C PHE A 104 3.10 1.08 -8.07
N TYR A 105 2.13 0.65 -8.87
CA TYR A 105 0.75 1.09 -8.82
C TYR A 105 -0.14 -0.13 -8.56
N ASP A 106 -1.00 -0.03 -7.58
CA ASP A 106 -1.88 -1.10 -7.14
C ASP A 106 -3.32 -0.82 -7.59
N PRO A 107 -3.72 -1.25 -8.81
CA PRO A 107 -5.09 -1.01 -9.30
C PRO A 107 -6.14 -1.80 -8.52
N PHE A 108 -5.76 -2.89 -7.88
CA PHE A 108 -6.64 -3.75 -7.10
C PHE A 108 -6.03 -4.07 -5.75
N LEU A 109 -6.79 -3.74 -4.71
CA LEU A 109 -6.50 -4.04 -3.32
C LEU A 109 -7.77 -4.61 -2.68
N TYR A 110 -7.69 -5.80 -2.11
CA TYR A 110 -8.80 -6.53 -1.48
C TYR A 110 -8.52 -6.89 -0.05
#